data_4e5318ff70fe17f4088cbc12a199a564
#
_entry.id   4e5318ff70fe17f4088cbc12a199a564
#
_cell.length_a   1.000
_cell.length_b   1.000
_cell.length_c   1.000
_cell.angle_alpha   90.00
_cell.angle_beta   90.00
_cell.angle_gamma   90.00
#
_symmetry.space_group_name_H-M   'P 1'
#
loop_
_entity.id
_entity.type
_entity.pdbx_description
1 polymer ?
#
loop_
_entity_poly.entity_id
_entity_poly.type
_entity_poly.pdbx_seq_one_letter_code
_entity_poly.pdbx_strand_id
1 'polypeptide(L)'
;MANLLDRAIETQNRTWARMNEIREEAEREGRDLTAEERTNWDAAEADLTRASNDIERLNRMAALDTVDRSGAVTTTGNQDGPEGTDSEAERARYGEAFTRYLRSGLTRMSADQQQLLEANFSEMTGRAQAAGVDTLGGYLVPEGFLGRMTEAMKAYGGILGLATPINTSTGNDLPWPTNDDTGNEGEILGENEEVTELGVTLGQRKLKAHIYSSRMVKASQVLLQDSAFDLEAWLPRKLGERIGRRAARSFATGTGIDEPQGITVGIHVGKTGGAGQTTSITYDDLIDLEHSVDPAYREAGRCRFVMNDTMLGTLRKLKDADGRPLWVPVPAPGFASTLNGQPYTIDNSMPTPAAGAKSIVFGDIAAGYVVRQVLAVQTLRLAERYAERLQVAFLSFARLDGMIDDYSAIKAYEHAAA
;
A
#
# COMPACT_ATOMS: atom_id res chain seq x y z
N MET A 1 -11.93 28.41 -20.50
CA MET A 1 -10.88 28.73 -19.52
C MET A 1 -9.74 29.56 -20.09
N ALA A 2 -9.19 29.28 -21.28
CA ALA A 2 -8.13 30.06 -21.89
C ALA A 2 -8.39 31.60 -21.89
N ASN A 3 -9.60 32.03 -22.24
CA ASN A 3 -10.00 33.44 -22.30
C ASN A 3 -10.02 34.17 -20.93
N LEU A 4 -10.14 33.47 -19.80
CA LEU A 4 -10.06 34.05 -18.45
C LEU A 4 -8.61 34.17 -17.98
N LEU A 5 -7.77 33.20 -18.31
CA LEU A 5 -6.34 33.22 -18.00
C LEU A 5 -5.65 34.35 -18.78
N ASP A 6 -5.94 34.49 -20.09
CA ASP A 6 -5.40 35.55 -20.93
C ASP A 6 -5.75 36.95 -20.40
N ARG A 7 -6.99 37.14 -19.93
CA ARG A 7 -7.45 38.41 -19.32
C ARG A 7 -6.72 38.69 -17.99
N ALA A 8 -6.50 37.69 -17.17
CA ALA A 8 -5.77 37.85 -15.91
C ALA A 8 -4.30 38.24 -16.15
N ILE A 9 -3.64 37.60 -17.14
CA ILE A 9 -2.27 37.93 -17.58
C ILE A 9 -2.23 39.35 -18.16
N GLU A 10 -3.19 39.73 -19.00
CA GLU A 10 -3.27 41.08 -19.56
C GLU A 10 -3.45 42.14 -18.46
N THR A 11 -4.28 41.87 -17.43
CA THR A 11 -4.46 42.75 -16.30
C THR A 11 -3.15 42.88 -15.50
N GLN A 12 -2.45 41.78 -15.23
CA GLN A 12 -1.17 41.77 -14.56
C GLN A 12 -0.14 42.64 -15.31
N ASN A 13 -0.01 42.46 -16.62
CA ASN A 13 0.95 43.20 -17.44
C ASN A 13 0.62 44.71 -17.48
N ARG A 14 -0.67 45.09 -17.56
CA ARG A 14 -1.12 46.45 -17.56
C ARG A 14 -0.82 47.13 -16.22
N THR A 15 -1.09 46.43 -15.12
CA THR A 15 -0.82 46.95 -13.77
C THR A 15 0.68 47.12 -13.53
N TRP A 16 1.48 46.17 -13.97
CA TRP A 16 2.94 46.24 -13.92
C TRP A 16 3.50 47.46 -14.73
N ALA A 17 2.98 47.63 -15.94
CA ALA A 17 3.40 48.80 -16.77
C ALA A 17 3.08 50.14 -16.06
N ARG A 18 1.88 50.26 -15.45
CA ARG A 18 1.50 51.46 -14.69
C ARG A 18 2.40 51.71 -13.50
N MET A 19 2.79 50.69 -12.76
CA MET A 19 3.75 50.84 -11.66
C MET A 19 5.11 51.30 -12.14
N ASN A 20 5.58 50.74 -13.27
CA ASN A 20 6.86 51.19 -13.85
C ASN A 20 6.81 52.64 -14.32
N GLU A 21 5.71 53.12 -14.92
CA GLU A 21 5.54 54.52 -15.32
C GLU A 21 5.66 55.46 -14.11
N ILE A 22 4.98 55.17 -13.02
CA ILE A 22 5.05 55.95 -11.77
C ILE A 22 6.48 56.00 -11.24
N ARG A 23 7.17 54.86 -11.25
CA ARG A 23 8.57 54.80 -10.79
C ARG A 23 9.51 55.58 -11.68
N GLU A 24 9.42 55.40 -13.01
CA GLU A 24 10.30 56.07 -13.96
C GLU A 24 10.09 57.59 -13.98
N GLU A 25 8.88 58.07 -13.70
CA GLU A 25 8.56 59.49 -13.60
C GLU A 25 9.21 60.11 -12.36
N ALA A 26 9.10 59.43 -11.21
CA ALA A 26 9.75 59.87 -9.97
C ALA A 26 11.29 59.83 -10.08
N GLU A 27 11.86 58.80 -10.71
CA GLU A 27 13.28 58.66 -10.96
C GLU A 27 13.82 59.76 -11.91
N ARG A 28 13.05 60.11 -12.96
CA ARG A 28 13.42 61.17 -13.93
C ARG A 28 13.46 62.53 -13.29
N GLU A 29 12.57 62.80 -12.34
CA GLU A 29 12.51 64.06 -11.60
C GLU A 29 13.41 64.09 -10.36
N GLY A 30 14.04 62.96 -10.03
CA GLY A 30 14.96 62.84 -8.87
C GLY A 30 14.31 63.13 -7.53
N ARG A 31 13.01 62.84 -7.40
CA ARG A 31 12.19 63.05 -6.21
C ARG A 31 11.53 61.77 -5.69
N ASP A 32 11.13 61.81 -4.45
CA ASP A 32 10.27 60.75 -3.89
C ASP A 32 8.84 60.84 -4.48
N LEU A 33 8.12 59.74 -4.40
CA LEU A 33 6.71 59.63 -4.80
C LEU A 33 5.84 60.64 -4.03
N THR A 34 5.03 61.39 -4.72
CA THR A 34 4.01 62.25 -4.14
C THR A 34 2.92 61.47 -3.43
N ALA A 35 2.08 62.13 -2.63
CA ALA A 35 0.99 61.44 -1.91
C ALA A 35 -0.05 60.78 -2.86
N GLU A 36 -0.32 61.40 -4.03
CA GLU A 36 -1.19 60.83 -5.06
C GLU A 36 -0.51 59.63 -5.76
N GLU A 37 0.77 59.73 -6.09
CA GLU A 37 1.49 58.65 -6.72
C GLU A 37 1.64 57.44 -5.77
N ARG A 38 1.82 57.63 -4.48
CA ARG A 38 1.82 56.58 -3.47
C ARG A 38 0.47 55.84 -3.41
N THR A 39 -0.62 56.61 -3.38
CA THR A 39 -1.96 56.02 -3.38
C THR A 39 -2.25 55.22 -4.65
N ASN A 40 -1.79 55.73 -5.80
CA ASN A 40 -1.90 55.01 -7.08
C ASN A 40 -0.99 53.74 -7.13
N TRP A 41 0.20 53.83 -6.52
CA TRP A 41 1.11 52.69 -6.39
C TRP A 41 0.52 51.60 -5.53
N ASP A 42 0.04 51.95 -4.34
CA ASP A 42 -0.57 51.00 -3.41
C ASP A 42 -1.83 50.31 -4.03
N ALA A 43 -2.61 51.08 -4.77
CA ALA A 43 -3.75 50.53 -5.51
C ALA A 43 -3.32 49.55 -6.62
N ALA A 44 -2.28 49.91 -7.38
CA ALA A 44 -1.72 49.06 -8.42
C ALA A 44 -1.06 47.79 -7.83
N GLU A 45 -0.37 47.88 -6.70
CA GLU A 45 0.20 46.72 -6.01
C GLU A 45 -0.89 45.73 -5.53
N ALA A 46 -2.01 46.25 -5.00
CA ALA A 46 -3.14 45.43 -4.61
C ALA A 46 -3.80 44.75 -5.81
N ASP A 47 -3.89 45.44 -6.96
CA ASP A 47 -4.42 44.86 -8.20
C ASP A 47 -3.47 43.83 -8.80
N LEU A 48 -2.18 44.03 -8.76
CA LEU A 48 -1.15 43.09 -9.19
C LEU A 48 -1.22 41.80 -8.38
N THR A 49 -1.35 41.92 -7.07
CA THR A 49 -1.45 40.78 -6.14
C THR A 49 -2.74 39.98 -6.43
N ARG A 50 -3.87 40.67 -6.70
CA ARG A 50 -5.12 40.00 -7.07
C ARG A 50 -4.99 39.25 -8.39
N ALA A 51 -4.44 39.88 -9.41
CA ALA A 51 -4.22 39.27 -10.71
C ALA A 51 -3.31 38.04 -10.65
N SER A 52 -2.22 38.11 -9.85
CA SER A 52 -1.32 36.99 -9.62
C SER A 52 -2.03 35.79 -8.95
N ASN A 53 -2.82 36.05 -7.91
CA ASN A 53 -3.62 35.03 -7.23
C ASN A 53 -4.69 34.39 -8.15
N ASP A 54 -5.31 35.18 -9.04
CA ASP A 54 -6.28 34.68 -10.00
C ASP A 54 -5.61 33.82 -11.08
N ILE A 55 -4.44 34.20 -11.57
CA ILE A 55 -3.64 33.38 -12.50
C ILE A 55 -3.29 32.04 -11.85
N GLU A 56 -2.85 32.05 -10.60
CA GLU A 56 -2.52 30.82 -9.87
C GLU A 56 -3.73 29.91 -9.65
N ARG A 57 -4.88 30.51 -9.32
CA ARG A 57 -6.15 29.76 -9.19
C ARG A 57 -6.60 29.17 -10.53
N LEU A 58 -6.55 29.93 -11.62
CA LEU A 58 -6.93 29.47 -12.96
C LEU A 58 -6.01 28.37 -13.47
N ASN A 59 -4.69 28.49 -13.25
CA ASN A 59 -3.74 27.43 -13.58
C ASN A 59 -4.01 26.16 -12.78
N ARG A 60 -4.31 26.29 -11.49
CA ARG A 60 -4.69 25.14 -10.64
C ARG A 60 -6.00 24.49 -11.10
N MET A 61 -6.99 25.29 -11.53
CA MET A 61 -8.23 24.76 -12.08
C MET A 61 -8.01 24.10 -13.45
N ALA A 62 -7.16 24.68 -14.31
CA ALA A 62 -6.82 24.09 -15.60
C ALA A 62 -6.09 22.74 -15.42
N ALA A 63 -5.19 22.64 -14.43
CA ALA A 63 -4.54 21.38 -14.06
C ALA A 63 -5.54 20.33 -13.54
N LEU A 64 -6.61 20.74 -12.85
CA LEU A 64 -7.69 19.85 -12.40
C LEU A 64 -8.66 19.44 -13.52
N ASP A 65 -8.83 20.26 -14.55
CA ASP A 65 -9.67 19.95 -15.73
C ASP A 65 -8.96 18.98 -16.69
N THR A 66 -7.65 18.92 -16.71
CA THR A 66 -6.87 17.95 -17.49
C THR A 66 -6.84 16.56 -16.85
N VAL A 67 -7.32 16.43 -15.61
CA VAL A 67 -7.51 15.11 -14.98
C VAL A 67 -8.81 14.53 -15.55
N ASP A 68 -8.66 13.65 -16.52
CA ASP A 68 -9.78 12.90 -17.14
C ASP A 68 -10.51 12.09 -16.06
N ARG A 69 -11.76 12.49 -15.77
CA ARG A 69 -12.65 11.83 -14.80
C ARG A 69 -13.45 10.67 -15.41
N SER A 70 -13.20 10.31 -16.66
CA SER A 70 -13.91 9.23 -17.36
C SER A 70 -13.23 7.85 -17.23
N GLY A 71 -12.16 7.74 -16.45
CA GLY A 71 -11.42 6.49 -16.25
C GLY A 71 -11.78 5.81 -14.93
N ALA A 72 -12.60 4.78 -14.98
CA ALA A 72 -12.60 3.73 -13.98
C ALA A 72 -11.16 3.24 -13.76
N VAL A 73 -10.83 2.97 -12.50
CA VAL A 73 -9.55 2.43 -12.03
C VAL A 73 -9.09 1.30 -12.94
N THR A 74 -8.15 1.57 -13.81
CA THR A 74 -7.30 0.56 -14.44
C THR A 74 -5.88 0.85 -14.03
N THR A 75 -5.40 0.01 -13.13
CA THR A 75 -3.99 -0.15 -12.79
C THR A 75 -3.22 -0.65 -14.01
N THR A 76 -2.62 0.26 -14.74
CA THR A 76 -1.40 -0.02 -15.53
C THR A 76 -0.72 1.30 -15.80
N GLY A 77 0.36 1.54 -15.06
CA GLY A 77 1.23 2.66 -15.33
C GLY A 77 1.95 2.46 -16.65
N ASN A 78 1.79 3.41 -17.52
CA ASN A 78 2.83 3.87 -18.44
C ASN A 78 2.45 5.29 -18.83
N GLN A 79 3.13 6.26 -18.28
CA GLN A 79 3.10 7.63 -18.77
C GLN A 79 4.41 7.86 -19.53
N ASP A 80 4.35 7.63 -20.83
CA ASP A 80 5.34 8.15 -21.75
C ASP A 80 4.96 9.60 -22.12
N GLY A 81 5.58 10.55 -21.40
CA GLY A 81 5.70 11.94 -21.79
C GLY A 81 7.19 12.29 -21.90
N PRO A 82 7.61 13.33 -22.61
CA PRO A 82 9.02 13.64 -22.86
C PRO A 82 9.82 14.11 -21.61
N GLU A 83 9.28 13.99 -20.40
CA GLU A 83 9.97 14.25 -19.12
C GLU A 83 10.65 12.99 -18.52
N GLY A 84 10.59 11.84 -19.21
CA GLY A 84 11.00 10.54 -18.64
C GLY A 84 12.51 10.37 -18.40
N THR A 85 13.37 11.04 -19.15
CA THR A 85 14.83 10.80 -19.07
C THR A 85 15.51 11.48 -17.89
N ASP A 86 15.08 12.68 -17.51
CA ASP A 86 15.68 13.40 -16.36
C ASP A 86 15.25 12.78 -15.04
N SER A 87 14.01 12.34 -14.92
CA SER A 87 13.49 11.69 -13.71
C SER A 87 14.09 10.30 -13.46
N GLU A 88 14.38 9.53 -14.52
CA GLU A 88 15.01 8.21 -14.39
C GLU A 88 16.48 8.31 -14.00
N ALA A 89 17.20 9.28 -14.57
CA ALA A 89 18.58 9.59 -14.19
C ALA A 89 18.68 10.10 -12.76
N GLU A 90 17.71 10.87 -12.29
CA GLU A 90 17.66 11.37 -10.92
C GLU A 90 17.35 10.24 -9.92
N ARG A 91 16.42 9.35 -10.23
CA ARG A 91 16.13 8.12 -9.46
C ARG A 91 17.35 7.20 -9.37
N ALA A 92 18.09 7.04 -10.47
CA ALA A 92 19.32 6.27 -10.49
C ALA A 92 20.39 6.90 -9.58
N ARG A 93 20.60 8.22 -9.67
CA ARG A 93 21.52 8.97 -8.80
C ARG A 93 21.16 8.86 -7.31
N TYR A 94 19.85 8.93 -7.01
CA TYR A 94 19.37 8.72 -5.64
C TYR A 94 19.66 7.29 -5.16
N GLY A 95 19.42 6.28 -5.99
CA GLY A 95 19.74 4.88 -5.70
C GLY A 95 21.21 4.66 -5.40
N GLU A 96 22.11 5.24 -6.20
CA GLU A 96 23.56 5.18 -5.97
C GLU A 96 23.99 5.88 -4.67
N ALA A 97 23.44 7.09 -4.42
CA ALA A 97 23.69 7.83 -3.18
C ALA A 97 23.22 7.05 -1.95
N PHE A 98 22.04 6.44 -2.03
CA PHE A 98 21.49 5.61 -0.97
C PHE A 98 22.33 4.35 -0.71
N THR A 99 22.80 3.69 -1.76
CA THR A 99 23.71 2.55 -1.64
C THR A 99 25.03 2.92 -0.97
N ARG A 100 25.58 4.08 -1.37
CA ARG A 100 26.80 4.59 -0.75
C ARG A 100 26.56 4.95 0.73
N TYR A 101 25.42 5.50 1.07
CA TYR A 101 25.01 5.73 2.46
C TYR A 101 24.98 4.41 3.26
N LEU A 102 24.37 3.35 2.72
CA LEU A 102 24.30 2.06 3.39
C LEU A 102 25.68 1.47 3.64
N ARG A 103 26.62 1.57 2.66
CA ARG A 103 27.98 1.03 2.78
C ARG A 103 28.87 1.88 3.69
N SER A 104 28.95 3.16 3.44
CA SER A 104 29.98 4.04 4.00
C SER A 104 29.48 5.00 5.07
N GLY A 105 28.17 5.26 5.16
CA GLY A 105 27.57 6.28 6.02
C GLY A 105 27.75 7.69 5.47
N LEU A 106 27.06 8.68 6.08
CA LEU A 106 27.04 10.08 5.63
C LEU A 106 28.43 10.72 5.60
N THR A 107 29.27 10.44 6.58
CA THR A 107 30.59 11.09 6.73
C THR A 107 31.56 10.82 5.58
N ARG A 108 31.30 9.81 4.74
CA ARG A 108 32.15 9.48 3.58
C ARG A 108 31.47 9.77 2.24
N MET A 109 30.39 10.53 2.25
CA MET A 109 29.67 10.98 1.05
C MET A 109 30.06 12.40 0.69
N SER A 110 29.95 12.75 -0.62
CA SER A 110 30.10 14.12 -1.07
C SER A 110 28.91 14.97 -0.60
N ALA A 111 29.12 16.28 -0.52
CA ALA A 111 28.06 17.21 -0.12
C ALA A 111 26.82 17.12 -1.05
N ASP A 112 27.06 16.97 -2.36
CA ASP A 112 25.98 16.82 -3.35
C ASP A 112 25.12 15.57 -3.12
N GLN A 113 25.77 14.44 -2.74
CA GLN A 113 25.06 13.21 -2.43
C GLN A 113 24.27 13.30 -1.13
N GLN A 114 24.79 14.02 -0.14
CA GLN A 114 24.07 14.27 1.12
C GLN A 114 22.83 15.15 0.86
N GLN A 115 22.99 16.24 0.10
CA GLN A 115 21.89 17.12 -0.29
C GLN A 115 20.81 16.36 -1.06
N LEU A 116 21.19 15.45 -1.97
CA LEU A 116 20.26 14.64 -2.73
C LEU A 116 19.41 13.71 -1.83
N LEU A 117 20.01 13.13 -0.80
CA LEU A 117 19.29 12.31 0.18
C LEU A 117 18.35 13.14 1.06
N GLU A 118 18.79 14.35 1.48
CA GLU A 118 18.01 15.26 2.31
C GLU A 118 16.85 15.91 1.55
N ALA A 119 17.04 16.30 0.30
CA ALA A 119 16.01 16.91 -0.55
C ALA A 119 14.83 15.95 -0.76
N ASN A 120 15.10 14.70 -1.14
CA ASN A 120 14.05 13.70 -1.30
C ASN A 120 13.33 13.36 0.01
N PHE A 121 14.03 13.42 1.14
CA PHE A 121 13.40 13.24 2.46
C PHE A 121 12.46 14.40 2.80
N SER A 122 12.87 15.65 2.56
CA SER A 122 12.08 16.85 2.87
C SER A 122 10.86 17.00 1.96
N GLU A 123 10.96 16.66 0.69
CA GLU A 123 9.85 16.73 -0.27
C GLU A 123 8.72 15.75 0.07
N MET A 124 9.05 14.54 0.48
CA MET A 124 8.05 13.55 0.88
C MET A 124 7.54 13.76 2.32
N THR A 125 8.35 14.29 3.24
CA THR A 125 7.90 14.62 4.61
C THR A 125 7.10 15.91 4.66
N GLY A 126 7.33 16.87 3.76
CA GLY A 126 6.49 18.05 3.58
C GLY A 126 5.05 17.72 3.15
N ARG A 127 4.83 16.59 2.50
CA ARG A 127 3.49 16.05 2.19
C ARG A 127 2.89 15.20 3.32
N ALA A 128 3.71 14.73 4.24
CA ALA A 128 3.30 13.96 5.41
C ALA A 128 3.87 14.62 6.66
N GLN A 129 3.15 15.60 7.23
CA GLN A 129 3.45 16.11 8.57
C GLN A 129 3.31 14.98 9.60
N ALA A 130 4.32 14.14 9.68
CA ALA A 130 4.48 13.17 10.74
C ALA A 130 5.68 13.59 11.57
N ALA A 131 5.38 14.15 12.73
CA ALA A 131 6.30 14.57 13.75
C ALA A 131 7.44 13.56 14.02
N GLY A 132 8.67 14.03 14.07
CA GLY A 132 9.65 13.50 15.00
C GLY A 132 10.67 12.50 14.48
N VAL A 133 11.03 12.44 13.19
CA VAL A 133 12.05 11.50 12.71
C VAL A 133 13.33 12.16 12.19
N ASP A 134 13.39 13.46 12.19
CA ASP A 134 14.51 14.25 11.65
C ASP A 134 15.85 14.07 12.41
N THR A 135 15.79 13.63 13.66
CA THR A 135 16.98 13.44 14.51
C THR A 135 17.58 12.04 14.47
N LEU A 136 16.96 11.07 13.79
CA LEU A 136 17.39 9.67 13.82
C LEU A 136 18.13 9.19 12.56
N GLY A 137 18.37 10.04 11.55
CA GLY A 137 19.18 9.73 10.37
C GLY A 137 18.62 8.61 9.48
N GLY A 138 17.29 8.51 9.38
CA GLY A 138 16.63 7.56 8.47
C GLY A 138 16.31 8.22 7.14
N TYR A 139 16.71 7.59 6.03
CA TYR A 139 16.39 8.04 4.68
C TYR A 139 15.33 7.15 4.04
N LEU A 140 14.54 7.74 3.14
CA LEU A 140 13.56 7.00 2.35
C LEU A 140 14.25 6.02 1.40
N VAL A 141 13.61 4.92 1.18
CA VAL A 141 14.15 3.82 0.40
C VAL A 141 13.88 4.07 -1.08
N PRO A 142 14.88 3.97 -1.99
CA PRO A 142 14.67 4.05 -3.43
C PRO A 142 13.68 2.99 -3.93
N GLU A 143 12.96 3.30 -5.03
CA GLU A 143 11.96 2.39 -5.62
C GLU A 143 12.50 0.98 -5.90
N GLY A 144 13.72 0.87 -6.45
CA GLY A 144 14.33 -0.43 -6.73
C GLY A 144 14.62 -1.26 -5.47
N PHE A 145 14.99 -0.62 -4.38
CA PHE A 145 15.17 -1.29 -3.08
C PHE A 145 13.80 -1.67 -2.48
N LEU A 146 12.81 -0.77 -2.58
CA LEU A 146 11.45 -1.02 -2.13
C LEU A 146 10.81 -2.19 -2.89
N GLY A 147 10.99 -2.27 -4.21
CA GLY A 147 10.53 -3.37 -5.05
C GLY A 147 11.06 -4.72 -4.56
N ARG A 148 12.37 -4.85 -4.41
CA ARG A 148 13.01 -6.08 -3.89
C ARG A 148 12.55 -6.44 -2.48
N MET A 149 12.33 -5.45 -1.63
CA MET A 149 11.83 -5.67 -0.28
C MET A 149 10.37 -6.13 -0.29
N THR A 150 9.52 -5.55 -1.13
CA THR A 150 8.11 -5.93 -1.29
C THR A 150 7.97 -7.33 -1.88
N GLU A 151 8.80 -7.70 -2.86
CA GLU A 151 8.86 -9.07 -3.39
C GLU A 151 9.21 -10.07 -2.28
N ALA A 152 10.22 -9.77 -1.46
CA ALA A 152 10.58 -10.60 -0.33
C ALA A 152 9.44 -10.69 0.71
N MET A 153 8.73 -9.59 0.97
CA MET A 153 7.57 -9.59 1.86
C MET A 153 6.46 -10.49 1.32
N LYS A 154 6.13 -10.41 0.03
CA LYS A 154 5.10 -11.24 -0.63
C LYS A 154 5.49 -12.72 -0.65
N ALA A 155 6.76 -13.03 -0.85
CA ALA A 155 7.24 -14.42 -0.86
C ALA A 155 7.03 -15.15 0.49
N TYR A 156 7.02 -14.41 1.59
CA TYR A 156 6.82 -14.96 2.94
C TYR A 156 5.45 -14.67 3.54
N GLY A 157 4.61 -13.87 2.85
CA GLY A 157 3.28 -13.50 3.27
C GLY A 157 2.23 -14.05 2.28
N GLY A 158 1.76 -15.28 2.45
CA GLY A 158 0.83 -15.91 1.53
C GLY A 158 -0.39 -15.03 1.22
N ILE A 159 -1.07 -14.52 2.25
CA ILE A 159 -2.23 -13.63 2.12
C ILE A 159 -1.85 -12.28 1.50
N LEU A 160 -0.70 -11.70 1.86
CA LEU A 160 -0.22 -10.42 1.30
C LEU A 160 -0.05 -10.46 -0.23
N GLY A 161 0.31 -11.62 -0.77
CA GLY A 161 0.45 -11.84 -2.22
C GLY A 161 -0.86 -12.04 -2.96
N LEU A 162 -1.93 -12.36 -2.24
CA LEU A 162 -3.26 -12.70 -2.79
C LEU A 162 -4.27 -11.57 -2.66
N ALA A 163 -4.16 -10.80 -1.58
CA ALA A 163 -5.06 -9.69 -1.26
C ALA A 163 -4.90 -8.51 -2.22
N THR A 164 -5.93 -7.70 -2.33
CA THR A 164 -5.88 -6.46 -3.11
C THR A 164 -5.05 -5.40 -2.39
N PRO A 165 -3.93 -4.93 -2.97
CA PRO A 165 -3.10 -3.92 -2.35
C PRO A 165 -3.65 -2.52 -2.58
N ILE A 166 -3.75 -1.72 -1.50
CA ILE A 166 -4.06 -0.29 -1.54
C ILE A 166 -2.80 0.47 -1.15
N ASN A 167 -2.18 1.13 -2.12
CA ASN A 167 -0.99 1.91 -1.90
C ASN A 167 -1.35 3.34 -1.52
N THR A 168 -0.81 3.83 -0.40
CA THR A 168 -1.00 5.21 0.06
C THR A 168 0.33 5.89 0.32
N SER A 169 0.40 7.19 0.07
CA SER A 169 1.61 8.00 0.35
C SER A 169 1.71 8.39 1.82
N THR A 170 0.58 8.51 2.53
CA THR A 170 0.51 8.95 3.93
C THR A 170 0.01 7.83 4.83
N GLY A 171 0.34 7.91 6.13
CA GLY A 171 -0.10 6.97 7.15
C GLY A 171 -1.35 7.42 7.94
N ASN A 172 -2.07 8.45 7.47
CA ASN A 172 -3.30 8.89 8.11
C ASN A 172 -4.39 7.83 8.00
N ASP A 173 -5.33 7.79 8.95
CA ASP A 173 -6.48 6.89 8.88
C ASP A 173 -7.21 7.06 7.56
N LEU A 174 -7.41 5.95 6.84
CA LEU A 174 -8.16 5.93 5.59
C LEU A 174 -9.59 5.45 5.90
N PRO A 175 -10.60 6.31 5.76
CA PRO A 175 -11.97 5.88 5.88
C PRO A 175 -12.30 4.93 4.72
N TRP A 176 -12.77 3.73 5.04
CA TRP A 176 -13.13 2.71 4.07
C TRP A 176 -14.63 2.43 4.18
N PRO A 177 -15.41 2.67 3.12
CA PRO A 177 -16.83 2.34 3.13
C PRO A 177 -16.98 0.82 3.12
N THR A 178 -17.74 0.27 4.04
CA THR A 178 -18.17 -1.12 4.01
C THR A 178 -19.65 -1.15 3.66
N ASN A 179 -19.98 -1.90 2.64
CA ASN A 179 -21.35 -2.13 2.22
C ASN A 179 -21.63 -3.63 2.32
N ASP A 180 -22.65 -4.00 3.08
CA ASP A 180 -23.19 -5.36 3.07
C ASP A 180 -24.62 -5.27 2.56
N ASP A 181 -24.77 -5.51 1.26
CA ASP A 181 -26.04 -5.46 0.54
C ASP A 181 -26.49 -6.86 0.09
N THR A 182 -25.81 -7.89 0.57
CA THR A 182 -26.05 -9.30 0.17
C THR A 182 -27.44 -9.83 0.54
N GLY A 183 -28.13 -9.16 1.44
CA GLY A 183 -29.50 -9.50 1.84
C GLY A 183 -30.61 -8.78 1.08
N ASN A 184 -30.27 -7.82 0.22
CA ASN A 184 -31.24 -7.00 -0.50
C ASN A 184 -31.38 -7.52 -1.94
N GLU A 185 -32.57 -7.90 -2.31
CA GLU A 185 -32.90 -8.34 -3.66
C GLU A 185 -33.79 -7.28 -4.35
N GLY A 186 -33.65 -7.17 -5.67
CA GLY A 186 -34.54 -6.34 -6.47
C GLY A 186 -35.96 -6.89 -6.48
N GLU A 187 -36.95 -6.00 -6.54
CA GLU A 187 -38.37 -6.34 -6.52
C GLU A 187 -38.96 -6.36 -7.96
N ILE A 188 -39.87 -7.29 -8.23
CA ILE A 188 -40.65 -7.29 -9.46
C ILE A 188 -41.92 -6.48 -9.20
N LEU A 189 -42.05 -5.34 -9.87
CA LEU A 189 -43.17 -4.45 -9.70
C LEU A 189 -44.29 -4.77 -10.71
N GLY A 190 -45.53 -4.77 -10.22
CA GLY A 190 -46.72 -4.75 -11.03
C GLY A 190 -47.03 -3.35 -11.53
N GLU A 191 -47.96 -3.22 -12.49
CA GLU A 191 -48.41 -1.92 -13.01
C GLU A 191 -49.14 -1.13 -11.91
N ASN A 192 -48.62 0.07 -11.54
CA ASN A 192 -49.07 0.95 -10.45
C ASN A 192 -48.75 0.45 -9.01
N GLU A 193 -47.76 -0.37 -8.81
CA GLU A 193 -47.24 -0.68 -7.47
C GLU A 193 -46.18 0.32 -7.04
N GLU A 194 -46.18 0.65 -5.75
CA GLU A 194 -45.22 1.56 -5.13
C GLU A 194 -43.92 0.82 -4.79
N VAL A 195 -42.78 1.40 -5.17
CA VAL A 195 -41.45 0.84 -4.92
C VAL A 195 -41.14 0.81 -3.42
N THR A 196 -40.81 -0.34 -2.87
CA THR A 196 -40.37 -0.45 -1.47
C THR A 196 -38.92 0.07 -1.32
N GLU A 197 -38.73 1.09 -0.48
CA GLU A 197 -37.37 1.59 -0.19
C GLU A 197 -36.62 0.59 0.69
N LEU A 198 -35.60 -0.04 0.13
CA LEU A 198 -34.61 -0.82 0.89
C LEU A 198 -33.37 0.06 1.15
N GLY A 199 -33.22 0.49 2.40
CA GLY A 199 -32.10 1.28 2.81
C GLY A 199 -30.79 0.45 2.90
N VAL A 200 -29.77 0.87 2.16
CA VAL A 200 -28.43 0.30 2.26
C VAL A 200 -27.73 0.85 3.50
N THR A 201 -27.35 0.00 4.44
CA THR A 201 -26.61 0.42 5.62
C THR A 201 -25.14 0.56 5.26
N LEU A 202 -24.70 1.78 5.01
CA LEU A 202 -23.30 2.09 4.80
C LEU A 202 -22.57 2.12 6.14
N GLY A 203 -21.74 1.13 6.40
CA GLY A 203 -20.79 1.15 7.49
C GLY A 203 -19.51 1.88 7.07
N GLN A 204 -18.82 2.49 8.02
CA GLN A 204 -17.50 3.08 7.78
C GLN A 204 -16.50 2.40 8.71
N ARG A 205 -15.52 1.73 8.13
CA ARG A 205 -14.35 1.22 8.84
C ARG A 205 -13.14 2.12 8.55
N LYS A 206 -12.13 2.05 9.37
CA LYS A 206 -10.89 2.81 9.19
C LYS A 206 -9.74 1.86 8.98
N LEU A 207 -9.08 1.95 7.84
CA LEU A 207 -7.78 1.35 7.61
C LEU A 207 -6.72 2.26 8.24
N LYS A 208 -6.08 1.76 9.27
CA LYS A 208 -4.97 2.43 9.95
C LYS A 208 -3.65 2.20 9.18
N ALA A 209 -2.53 2.49 9.80
CA ALA A 209 -1.20 2.22 9.26
C ALA A 209 -0.28 1.76 10.38
N HIS A 210 -0.41 0.47 10.77
CA HIS A 210 0.37 -0.13 11.84
C HIS A 210 1.85 -0.25 11.45
N ILE A 211 2.75 0.11 12.37
CA ILE A 211 4.18 0.13 12.12
C ILE A 211 4.79 -1.26 12.33
N TYR A 212 5.40 -1.79 11.28
CA TYR A 212 6.16 -3.04 11.29
C TYR A 212 7.64 -2.74 11.25
N SER A 213 8.39 -3.33 12.18
CA SER A 213 9.84 -3.22 12.24
C SER A 213 10.51 -4.51 11.77
N SER A 214 11.55 -4.38 10.95
CA SER A 214 12.40 -5.52 10.56
C SER A 214 13.23 -6.08 11.70
N ARG A 215 13.25 -5.42 12.87
CA ARG A 215 14.30 -5.55 13.87
C ARG A 215 15.68 -5.32 13.27
N MET A 216 16.69 -5.24 14.12
CA MET A 216 18.05 -4.93 13.67
C MET A 216 18.67 -6.10 12.90
N VAL A 217 19.13 -5.81 11.68
CA VAL A 217 19.99 -6.69 10.88
C VAL A 217 21.42 -6.19 11.02
N LYS A 218 22.32 -6.99 11.55
CA LYS A 218 23.72 -6.63 11.78
C LYS A 218 24.59 -7.15 10.65
N ALA A 219 25.49 -6.31 10.17
CA ALA A 219 26.53 -6.69 9.22
C ALA A 219 27.89 -6.25 9.76
N SER A 220 28.93 -7.04 9.50
CA SER A 220 30.30 -6.67 9.84
C SER A 220 30.74 -5.47 8.98
N GLN A 221 31.49 -4.55 9.56
CA GLN A 221 32.05 -3.41 8.82
C GLN A 221 33.01 -3.87 7.71
N VAL A 222 33.73 -4.96 7.93
CA VAL A 222 34.60 -5.56 6.93
C VAL A 222 33.80 -6.04 5.73
N LEU A 223 32.66 -6.75 5.97
CA LEU A 223 31.77 -7.20 4.90
C LEU A 223 31.19 -6.05 4.07
N LEU A 224 30.89 -4.92 4.72
CA LEU A 224 30.35 -3.74 4.01
C LEU A 224 31.43 -3.03 3.17
N GLN A 225 32.70 -3.17 3.52
CA GLN A 225 33.83 -2.62 2.75
C GLN A 225 34.21 -3.53 1.58
N ASP A 226 33.88 -4.80 1.65
CA ASP A 226 34.12 -5.74 0.56
C ASP A 226 33.20 -5.44 -0.62
N SER A 227 33.77 -5.07 -1.76
CA SER A 227 33.05 -4.74 -2.97
C SER A 227 32.42 -5.96 -3.65
N ALA A 228 32.87 -7.17 -3.35
CA ALA A 228 32.30 -8.40 -3.90
C ALA A 228 30.96 -8.78 -3.26
N PHE A 229 30.63 -8.19 -2.10
CA PHE A 229 29.34 -8.45 -1.45
C PHE A 229 28.23 -7.56 -1.98
N ASP A 230 27.20 -8.18 -2.58
CA ASP A 230 26.01 -7.47 -3.06
C ASP A 230 25.07 -7.11 -1.90
N LEU A 231 25.35 -5.98 -1.26
CA LEU A 231 24.53 -5.44 -0.18
C LEU A 231 23.14 -5.02 -0.66
N GLU A 232 23.04 -4.54 -1.90
CA GLU A 232 21.80 -4.03 -2.47
C GLU A 232 20.75 -5.11 -2.72
N ALA A 233 21.16 -6.31 -3.05
CA ALA A 233 20.26 -7.44 -3.18
C ALA A 233 19.99 -8.12 -1.83
N TRP A 234 21.02 -8.23 -0.98
CA TRP A 234 20.92 -8.96 0.28
C TRP A 234 20.10 -8.24 1.36
N LEU A 235 20.34 -6.94 1.55
CA LEU A 235 19.75 -6.18 2.66
C LEU A 235 18.23 -6.05 2.52
N PRO A 236 17.67 -5.57 1.37
CA PRO A 236 16.23 -5.46 1.20
C PRO A 236 15.52 -6.81 1.36
N ARG A 237 16.12 -7.88 0.83
CA ARG A 237 15.60 -9.23 0.97
C ARG A 237 15.50 -9.64 2.45
N LYS A 238 16.54 -9.41 3.26
CA LYS A 238 16.54 -9.76 4.69
C LYS A 238 15.57 -8.90 5.52
N LEU A 239 15.47 -7.62 5.22
CA LEU A 239 14.54 -6.72 5.89
C LEU A 239 13.10 -7.07 5.53
N GLY A 240 12.82 -7.27 4.22
CA GLY A 240 11.51 -7.67 3.72
C GLY A 240 11.04 -9.02 4.25
N GLU A 241 11.92 -10.03 4.27
CA GLU A 241 11.63 -11.36 4.84
C GLU A 241 11.13 -11.27 6.31
N ARG A 242 11.79 -10.45 7.13
CA ARG A 242 11.41 -10.30 8.54
C ARG A 242 10.09 -9.56 8.73
N ILE A 243 9.88 -8.47 7.97
CA ILE A 243 8.62 -7.72 7.99
C ILE A 243 7.50 -8.60 7.44
N GLY A 244 7.72 -9.29 6.31
CA GLY A 244 6.74 -10.17 5.67
C GLY A 244 6.26 -11.28 6.60
N ARG A 245 7.15 -11.95 7.31
CA ARG A 245 6.77 -13.01 8.28
C ARG A 245 5.91 -12.47 9.43
N ARG A 246 6.19 -11.26 9.92
CA ARG A 246 5.36 -10.66 10.99
C ARG A 246 4.01 -10.19 10.42
N ALA A 247 4.02 -9.58 9.24
CA ALA A 247 2.82 -9.15 8.55
C ALA A 247 1.90 -10.33 8.19
N ALA A 248 2.45 -11.44 7.68
CA ALA A 248 1.72 -12.66 7.38
C ALA A 248 0.95 -13.16 8.61
N ARG A 249 1.59 -13.19 9.78
CA ARG A 249 0.91 -13.60 11.02
C ARG A 249 -0.23 -12.65 11.38
N SER A 250 -0.04 -11.33 11.26
CA SER A 250 -1.11 -10.38 11.52
C SER A 250 -2.25 -10.51 10.52
N PHE A 251 -1.96 -10.68 9.22
CA PHE A 251 -3.00 -10.86 8.21
C PHE A 251 -3.72 -12.21 8.29
N ALA A 252 -3.11 -13.23 8.90
CA ALA A 252 -3.77 -14.49 9.15
C ALA A 252 -4.68 -14.44 10.40
N THR A 253 -4.15 -13.98 11.54
CA THR A 253 -4.78 -14.15 12.86
C THR A 253 -4.82 -12.88 13.72
N GLY A 254 -4.52 -11.71 13.17
CA GLY A 254 -4.52 -10.45 13.91
C GLY A 254 -5.92 -10.07 14.41
N THR A 255 -5.98 -9.42 15.55
CA THR A 255 -7.23 -9.12 16.27
C THR A 255 -8.02 -7.94 15.69
N GLY A 256 -7.38 -7.06 14.88
CA GLY A 256 -7.99 -5.85 14.33
C GLY A 256 -8.04 -4.66 15.30
N ILE A 257 -7.49 -4.77 16.52
CA ILE A 257 -7.50 -3.68 17.52
C ILE A 257 -6.24 -2.82 17.40
N ASP A 258 -5.07 -3.36 17.72
CA ASP A 258 -3.77 -2.69 17.63
C ASP A 258 -2.87 -3.30 16.54
N GLU A 259 -3.44 -4.14 15.74
CA GLU A 259 -2.85 -4.81 14.59
C GLU A 259 -3.93 -5.02 13.52
N PRO A 260 -3.56 -5.32 12.25
CA PRO A 260 -4.52 -5.62 11.20
C PRO A 260 -5.54 -6.70 11.59
N GLN A 261 -6.73 -6.62 11.03
CA GLN A 261 -7.70 -7.71 11.14
C GLN A 261 -7.22 -8.89 10.33
N GLY A 262 -6.98 -10.03 10.98
CA GLY A 262 -6.62 -11.27 10.32
C GLY A 262 -7.79 -11.86 9.53
N ILE A 263 -7.48 -12.52 8.41
CA ILE A 263 -8.50 -13.12 7.54
C ILE A 263 -9.36 -14.17 8.26
N THR A 264 -8.83 -14.82 9.31
CA THR A 264 -9.58 -15.80 10.11
C THR A 264 -10.42 -15.15 11.21
N VAL A 265 -10.24 -13.86 11.48
CA VAL A 265 -10.91 -13.14 12.55
C VAL A 265 -12.11 -12.36 12.02
N GLY A 266 -13.29 -12.75 12.47
CA GLY A 266 -14.55 -12.16 12.02
C GLY A 266 -15.07 -12.69 10.68
N ILE A 267 -14.34 -13.57 9.98
CA ILE A 267 -14.80 -14.22 8.77
C ILE A 267 -16.03 -15.12 9.05
N HIS A 268 -16.96 -15.15 8.11
CA HIS A 268 -18.10 -16.06 8.19
C HIS A 268 -17.66 -17.51 8.01
N VAL A 269 -18.21 -18.40 8.85
CA VAL A 269 -17.97 -19.83 8.77
C VAL A 269 -18.85 -20.40 7.67
N GLY A 270 -18.25 -20.98 6.63
CA GLY A 270 -18.95 -21.69 5.57
C GLY A 270 -19.30 -23.12 5.96
N LYS A 271 -18.41 -23.77 6.73
CA LYS A 271 -18.62 -25.13 7.23
C LYS A 271 -17.96 -25.29 8.59
N THR A 272 -18.70 -25.90 9.52
CA THR A 272 -18.16 -26.35 10.81
C THR A 272 -18.01 -27.86 10.75
N GLY A 273 -16.91 -28.40 11.24
CA GLY A 273 -16.63 -29.81 11.35
C GLY A 273 -17.67 -30.54 12.21
N GLY A 274 -17.96 -31.80 11.88
CA GLY A 274 -18.85 -32.63 12.67
C GLY A 274 -18.34 -32.87 14.09
N ALA A 275 -19.21 -33.32 15.00
CA ALA A 275 -18.85 -33.64 16.38
C ALA A 275 -17.62 -34.56 16.44
N GLY A 276 -16.62 -34.19 17.23
CA GLY A 276 -15.33 -34.90 17.36
C GLY A 276 -14.27 -34.58 16.30
N GLN A 277 -14.58 -33.81 15.29
CA GLN A 277 -13.61 -33.37 14.27
C GLN A 277 -12.81 -32.13 14.75
N THR A 278 -12.13 -32.29 15.86
CA THR A 278 -11.33 -31.16 16.44
C THR A 278 -10.03 -30.91 15.67
N THR A 279 -9.48 -31.91 15.01
CA THR A 279 -8.23 -31.79 14.22
C THR A 279 -8.32 -32.51 12.87
N SER A 280 -9.40 -33.28 12.65
CA SER A 280 -9.67 -33.97 11.41
C SER A 280 -10.63 -33.19 10.53
N ILE A 281 -10.74 -33.59 9.28
CA ILE A 281 -11.65 -33.04 8.27
C ILE A 281 -12.05 -34.20 7.35
N THR A 282 -13.26 -34.17 6.78
CA THR A 282 -13.67 -35.08 5.75
C THR A 282 -13.60 -34.44 4.36
N TYR A 283 -13.70 -35.25 3.33
CA TYR A 283 -13.77 -34.75 1.95
C TYR A 283 -15.05 -33.96 1.70
N ASP A 284 -16.15 -34.41 2.29
CA ASP A 284 -17.47 -33.76 2.19
C ASP A 284 -17.42 -32.34 2.81
N ASP A 285 -16.69 -32.16 3.91
CA ASP A 285 -16.53 -30.85 4.52
C ASP A 285 -15.83 -29.85 3.59
N LEU A 286 -14.91 -30.33 2.73
CA LEU A 286 -14.27 -29.47 1.72
C LEU A 286 -15.24 -29.07 0.61
N ILE A 287 -16.08 -30.00 0.17
CA ILE A 287 -17.10 -29.71 -0.83
C ILE A 287 -18.11 -28.72 -0.25
N ASP A 288 -18.57 -28.93 0.98
CA ASP A 288 -19.50 -28.03 1.65
C ASP A 288 -18.89 -26.61 1.80
N LEU A 289 -17.62 -26.52 2.16
CA LEU A 289 -16.91 -25.24 2.23
C LEU A 289 -16.85 -24.54 0.87
N GLU A 290 -16.53 -25.29 -0.20
CA GLU A 290 -16.48 -24.75 -1.55
C GLU A 290 -17.84 -24.21 -2.00
N HIS A 291 -18.91 -24.96 -1.72
CA HIS A 291 -20.27 -24.56 -2.06
C HIS A 291 -20.88 -23.50 -1.14
N SER A 292 -20.25 -23.19 -0.02
CA SER A 292 -20.68 -22.10 0.87
C SER A 292 -20.35 -20.70 0.34
N VAL A 293 -19.44 -20.61 -0.63
CA VAL A 293 -19.09 -19.35 -1.32
C VAL A 293 -20.05 -19.15 -2.49
N ASP A 294 -20.53 -17.93 -2.68
CA ASP A 294 -21.47 -17.58 -3.74
C ASP A 294 -20.93 -18.00 -5.13
N PRO A 295 -21.77 -18.61 -5.98
CA PRO A 295 -21.42 -19.01 -7.34
C PRO A 295 -20.77 -17.89 -8.17
N ALA A 296 -21.22 -16.64 -7.99
CA ALA A 296 -20.68 -15.50 -8.72
C ALA A 296 -19.16 -15.32 -8.53
N TYR A 297 -18.64 -15.56 -7.31
CA TYR A 297 -17.19 -15.53 -7.06
C TYR A 297 -16.48 -16.79 -7.57
N ARG A 298 -17.14 -17.96 -7.49
CA ARG A 298 -16.56 -19.24 -7.96
C ARG A 298 -16.39 -19.27 -9.47
N GLU A 299 -17.37 -18.78 -10.22
CA GLU A 299 -17.34 -18.70 -11.69
C GLU A 299 -16.27 -17.75 -12.22
N ALA A 300 -15.86 -16.74 -11.44
CA ALA A 300 -14.77 -15.83 -11.78
C ALA A 300 -13.39 -16.54 -11.87
N GLY A 301 -13.28 -17.80 -11.39
CA GLY A 301 -12.07 -18.63 -11.50
C GLY A 301 -10.88 -18.15 -10.68
N ARG A 302 -11.09 -17.25 -9.70
CA ARG A 302 -10.03 -16.72 -8.81
C ARG A 302 -10.04 -17.34 -7.43
N CYS A 303 -11.05 -18.14 -7.12
CA CYS A 303 -11.15 -18.80 -5.84
C CYS A 303 -9.98 -19.74 -5.58
N ARG A 304 -9.54 -19.80 -4.33
CA ARG A 304 -8.48 -20.69 -3.88
C ARG A 304 -8.62 -21.07 -2.42
N PHE A 305 -8.00 -22.16 -2.08
CA PHE A 305 -7.83 -22.55 -0.68
C PHE A 305 -6.58 -21.90 -0.10
N VAL A 306 -6.67 -21.39 1.13
CA VAL A 306 -5.53 -20.90 1.91
C VAL A 306 -5.49 -21.64 3.23
N MET A 307 -4.37 -22.30 3.53
CA MET A 307 -4.22 -23.12 4.71
C MET A 307 -2.76 -23.27 5.15
N ASN A 308 -2.56 -23.78 6.36
CA ASN A 308 -1.24 -24.17 6.86
C ASN A 308 -0.76 -25.48 6.21
N ASP A 309 0.56 -25.68 6.09
CA ASP A 309 1.15 -26.92 5.56
C ASP A 309 0.74 -28.18 6.37
N THR A 310 0.58 -28.03 7.69
CA THR A 310 0.08 -29.13 8.55
C THR A 310 -1.33 -29.56 8.13
N MET A 311 -2.20 -28.60 7.80
CA MET A 311 -3.56 -28.89 7.33
C MET A 311 -3.54 -29.55 5.96
N LEU A 312 -2.70 -29.07 5.04
CA LEU A 312 -2.49 -29.72 3.74
C LEU A 312 -2.01 -31.18 3.91
N GLY A 313 -1.09 -31.42 4.85
CA GLY A 313 -0.64 -32.77 5.19
C GLY A 313 -1.77 -33.66 5.69
N THR A 314 -2.74 -33.13 6.45
CA THR A 314 -3.96 -33.86 6.88
C THR A 314 -4.84 -34.19 5.70
N LEU A 315 -5.08 -33.25 4.79
CA LEU A 315 -5.88 -33.49 3.57
C LEU A 315 -5.27 -34.55 2.66
N ARG A 316 -3.94 -34.56 2.50
CA ARG A 316 -3.23 -35.55 1.70
C ARG A 316 -3.33 -36.99 2.25
N LYS A 317 -3.62 -37.13 3.53
CA LYS A 317 -3.78 -38.43 4.21
C LYS A 317 -5.21 -38.96 4.17
N LEU A 318 -6.17 -38.20 3.62
CA LEU A 318 -7.55 -38.68 3.45
C LEU A 318 -7.58 -39.87 2.51
N LYS A 319 -8.31 -40.92 2.92
CA LYS A 319 -8.44 -42.17 2.20
C LYS A 319 -9.91 -42.53 2.03
N ASP A 320 -10.19 -43.27 0.98
CA ASP A 320 -11.49 -43.94 0.78
C ASP A 320 -11.65 -45.15 1.70
N ALA A 321 -12.81 -45.80 1.61
CA ALA A 321 -13.12 -47.01 2.38
C ALA A 321 -12.16 -48.19 2.06
N ASP A 322 -11.54 -48.18 0.89
CA ASP A 322 -10.57 -49.20 0.45
C ASP A 322 -9.13 -48.85 0.84
N GLY A 323 -8.93 -47.75 1.53
CA GLY A 323 -7.61 -47.28 1.98
C GLY A 323 -6.77 -46.54 0.91
N ARG A 324 -7.38 -46.21 -0.25
CA ARG A 324 -6.72 -45.46 -1.32
C ARG A 324 -6.73 -43.95 -1.00
N PRO A 325 -5.66 -43.22 -1.29
CA PRO A 325 -5.68 -41.76 -1.14
C PRO A 325 -6.78 -41.14 -2.01
N LEU A 326 -7.64 -40.31 -1.42
CA LEU A 326 -8.68 -39.57 -2.14
C LEU A 326 -8.09 -38.50 -3.07
N TRP A 327 -6.96 -37.96 -2.67
CA TRP A 327 -6.29 -36.92 -3.45
C TRP A 327 -4.86 -37.32 -3.79
N VAL A 328 -4.61 -37.51 -5.07
CA VAL A 328 -3.29 -37.76 -5.62
C VAL A 328 -2.88 -36.52 -6.40
N PRO A 329 -1.84 -35.76 -5.93
CA PRO A 329 -1.33 -34.65 -6.71
C PRO A 329 -0.78 -35.17 -8.03
N VAL A 330 -1.20 -34.58 -9.15
CA VAL A 330 -0.65 -34.93 -10.47
C VAL A 330 0.75 -34.30 -10.56
N PRO A 331 1.83 -35.08 -10.57
CA PRO A 331 3.20 -34.54 -10.60
C PRO A 331 3.59 -34.19 -12.05
N ALA A 332 2.83 -33.33 -12.73
CA ALA A 332 3.22 -32.84 -14.05
C ALA A 332 3.95 -31.50 -13.91
N PRO A 333 5.18 -31.36 -14.45
CA PRO A 333 5.87 -30.08 -14.44
C PRO A 333 5.04 -28.99 -15.16
N GLY A 334 4.78 -27.88 -14.47
CA GLY A 334 4.03 -26.74 -15.03
C GLY A 334 2.53 -26.71 -14.67
N PHE A 335 1.96 -27.72 -14.02
CA PHE A 335 0.60 -27.65 -13.52
C PHE A 335 0.59 -27.13 -12.06
N ALA A 336 -0.25 -26.13 -11.80
CA ALA A 336 -0.47 -25.65 -10.44
C ALA A 336 -1.08 -26.79 -9.60
N SER A 337 -0.61 -26.94 -8.37
CA SER A 337 -1.18 -27.90 -7.44
C SER A 337 -2.62 -27.49 -7.11
N THR A 338 -3.60 -28.37 -7.38
CA THR A 338 -5.02 -28.12 -7.16
C THR A 338 -5.60 -29.06 -6.12
N LEU A 339 -6.62 -28.60 -5.41
CA LEU A 339 -7.48 -29.38 -4.52
C LEU A 339 -8.90 -29.21 -5.05
N ASN A 340 -9.58 -30.30 -5.39
CA ASN A 340 -10.91 -30.30 -6.09
C ASN A 340 -10.92 -29.42 -7.37
N GLY A 341 -9.83 -29.37 -8.11
CA GLY A 341 -9.73 -28.50 -9.29
C GLY A 341 -9.41 -27.03 -8.98
N GLN A 342 -9.50 -26.61 -7.72
CA GLN A 342 -9.19 -25.24 -7.28
C GLN A 342 -7.72 -25.11 -6.84
N PRO A 343 -7.04 -24.00 -7.15
CA PRO A 343 -5.69 -23.76 -6.68
C PRO A 343 -5.64 -23.60 -5.16
N TYR A 344 -4.52 -23.94 -4.54
CA TYR A 344 -4.30 -23.70 -3.13
C TYR A 344 -3.00 -22.94 -2.87
N THR A 345 -2.96 -22.22 -1.75
CA THR A 345 -1.79 -21.50 -1.27
C THR A 345 -1.49 -21.92 0.15
N ILE A 346 -0.22 -22.23 0.41
CA ILE A 346 0.25 -22.58 1.75
C ILE A 346 0.70 -21.31 2.43
N ASP A 347 0.08 -21.00 3.58
CA ASP A 347 0.53 -19.93 4.48
C ASP A 347 0.68 -20.50 5.89
N ASN A 348 1.93 -20.65 6.31
CA ASN A 348 2.25 -21.19 7.64
C ASN A 348 1.86 -20.27 8.80
N SER A 349 1.35 -19.07 8.51
CA SER A 349 0.76 -18.17 9.51
C SER A 349 -0.70 -18.49 9.81
N MET A 350 -1.36 -19.29 8.95
CA MET A 350 -2.72 -19.77 9.20
C MET A 350 -2.75 -20.71 10.42
N PRO A 351 -3.88 -20.74 11.16
CA PRO A 351 -4.04 -21.64 12.29
C PRO A 351 -3.84 -23.11 11.89
N THR A 352 -3.16 -23.85 12.75
CA THR A 352 -3.09 -25.31 12.64
C THR A 352 -4.41 -25.95 13.07
N PRO A 353 -4.73 -27.17 12.61
CA PRO A 353 -5.93 -27.89 13.06
C PRO A 353 -5.97 -28.01 14.59
N ALA A 354 -7.01 -27.45 15.19
CA ALA A 354 -7.29 -27.50 16.62
C ALA A 354 -8.78 -27.24 16.85
N ALA A 355 -9.32 -27.61 18.02
CA ALA A 355 -10.71 -27.39 18.37
C ALA A 355 -11.08 -25.90 18.20
N GLY A 356 -12.15 -25.60 17.47
CA GLY A 356 -12.64 -24.25 17.18
C GLY A 356 -11.73 -23.42 16.27
N ALA A 357 -10.65 -24.00 15.72
CA ALA A 357 -9.74 -23.27 14.86
C ALA A 357 -10.26 -23.16 13.42
N LYS A 358 -10.14 -21.99 12.83
CA LYS A 358 -10.42 -21.74 11.40
C LYS A 358 -9.15 -22.00 10.60
N SER A 359 -8.94 -23.26 10.21
CA SER A 359 -7.68 -23.71 9.60
C SER A 359 -7.62 -23.60 8.08
N ILE A 360 -8.77 -23.45 7.42
CA ILE A 360 -8.88 -23.28 5.97
C ILE A 360 -9.75 -22.06 5.68
N VAL A 361 -9.33 -21.26 4.72
CA VAL A 361 -10.14 -20.21 4.09
C VAL A 361 -10.26 -20.53 2.62
N PHE A 362 -11.46 -20.44 2.07
CA PHE A 362 -11.74 -20.62 0.64
C PHE A 362 -12.49 -19.43 0.09
N GLY A 363 -12.19 -19.06 -1.15
CA GLY A 363 -12.87 -18.02 -1.91
C GLY A 363 -11.92 -17.14 -2.72
N ASP A 364 -12.44 -16.02 -3.24
CA ASP A 364 -11.65 -14.98 -3.91
C ASP A 364 -11.03 -14.04 -2.85
N ILE A 365 -9.77 -14.33 -2.50
CA ILE A 365 -9.06 -13.56 -1.49
C ILE A 365 -8.84 -12.10 -1.93
N ALA A 366 -8.71 -11.86 -3.24
CA ALA A 366 -8.51 -10.51 -3.76
C ALA A 366 -9.77 -9.64 -3.62
N ALA A 367 -10.95 -10.22 -3.76
CA ALA A 367 -12.22 -9.54 -3.52
C ALA A 367 -12.53 -9.43 -2.01
N GLY A 368 -12.23 -10.48 -1.24
CA GLY A 368 -12.63 -10.57 0.16
C GLY A 368 -11.71 -9.89 1.15
N TYR A 369 -10.44 -9.59 0.79
CA TYR A 369 -9.47 -9.04 1.73
C TYR A 369 -8.61 -7.94 1.11
N VAL A 370 -8.57 -6.79 1.76
CA VAL A 370 -7.75 -5.65 1.32
C VAL A 370 -6.56 -5.44 2.24
N VAL A 371 -5.43 -5.09 1.65
CA VAL A 371 -4.20 -4.75 2.37
C VAL A 371 -3.77 -3.35 2.00
N ARG A 372 -3.70 -2.47 2.98
CA ARG A 372 -3.14 -1.14 2.83
C ARG A 372 -1.63 -1.18 3.05
N GLN A 373 -0.88 -0.60 2.12
CA GLN A 373 0.56 -0.43 2.23
C GLN A 373 0.92 1.05 2.07
N VAL A 374 1.64 1.61 3.04
CA VAL A 374 2.20 2.95 2.92
C VAL A 374 3.55 2.83 2.23
N LEU A 375 3.70 3.51 1.09
CA LEU A 375 4.90 3.40 0.25
C LEU A 375 6.16 4.02 0.90
N ALA A 376 5.99 4.92 1.87
CA ALA A 376 7.09 5.54 2.61
C ALA A 376 7.73 4.55 3.60
N VAL A 377 8.65 3.72 3.10
CA VAL A 377 9.49 2.83 3.91
C VAL A 377 10.78 3.55 4.28
N GLN A 378 11.14 3.53 5.54
CA GLN A 378 12.37 4.15 6.06
C GLN A 378 13.37 3.09 6.45
N THR A 379 14.64 3.31 6.12
CA THR A 379 15.75 2.45 6.55
C THR A 379 16.80 3.28 7.28
N LEU A 380 17.12 2.87 8.50
CA LEU A 380 18.10 3.47 9.40
C LEU A 380 19.38 2.66 9.39
N ARG A 381 20.52 3.36 9.31
CA ARG A 381 21.85 2.79 9.49
C ARG A 381 22.42 3.21 10.83
N LEU A 382 22.59 2.27 11.74
CA LEU A 382 23.07 2.47 13.10
C LEU A 382 24.55 2.02 13.20
N ALA A 383 25.47 2.93 12.98
CA ALA A 383 26.89 2.63 13.01
C ALA A 383 27.47 2.73 14.42
N GLU A 384 27.04 3.73 15.21
CA GLU A 384 27.61 4.03 16.51
C GLU A 384 27.28 2.99 17.57
N ARG A 385 26.06 2.46 17.54
CA ARG A 385 25.56 1.53 18.56
C ARG A 385 26.37 0.24 18.70
N TYR A 386 27.06 -0.18 17.65
CA TYR A 386 27.86 -1.42 17.61
C TYR A 386 29.29 -1.18 17.13
N ALA A 387 29.78 0.05 17.25
CA ALA A 387 31.12 0.44 16.84
C ALA A 387 32.20 -0.39 17.56
N GLU A 388 32.00 -0.68 18.85
CA GLU A 388 32.88 -1.52 19.68
C GLU A 388 33.10 -2.94 19.13
N ARG A 389 32.14 -3.42 18.31
CA ARG A 389 32.18 -4.78 17.70
C ARG A 389 32.48 -4.77 16.21
N LEU A 390 32.84 -3.61 15.65
CA LEU A 390 33.05 -3.39 14.22
C LEU A 390 31.83 -3.87 13.39
N GLN A 391 30.62 -3.58 13.87
CA GLN A 391 29.37 -3.94 13.22
C GLN A 391 28.53 -2.71 12.96
N VAL A 392 27.74 -2.78 11.88
CA VAL A 392 26.70 -1.80 11.54
C VAL A 392 25.36 -2.52 11.58
N ALA A 393 24.36 -1.91 12.20
CA ALA A 393 23.00 -2.43 12.19
C ALA A 393 22.12 -1.64 11.22
N PHE A 394 21.24 -2.35 10.54
CA PHE A 394 20.21 -1.80 9.68
C PHE A 394 18.84 -2.11 10.27
N LEU A 395 17.94 -1.14 10.20
CA LEU A 395 16.59 -1.22 10.72
C LEU A 395 15.65 -0.56 9.74
N SER A 396 14.61 -1.29 9.30
CA SER A 396 13.58 -0.75 8.43
C SER A 396 12.22 -0.78 9.09
N PHE A 397 11.41 0.22 8.75
CA PHE A 397 10.02 0.33 9.17
C PHE A 397 9.12 0.38 7.93
N ALA A 398 8.10 -0.47 7.92
CA ALA A 398 7.00 -0.43 6.96
C ALA A 398 5.69 -0.20 7.69
N ARG A 399 4.74 0.45 7.05
CA ARG A 399 3.40 0.66 7.61
C ARG A 399 2.39 -0.10 6.78
N LEU A 400 1.67 -1.01 7.43
CA LEU A 400 0.71 -1.91 6.80
C LEU A 400 -0.56 -1.99 7.64
N ASP A 401 -1.68 -2.22 6.97
CA ASP A 401 -2.95 -2.60 7.60
C ASP A 401 -3.70 -3.55 6.69
N GLY A 402 -4.72 -4.22 7.19
CA GLY A 402 -5.56 -5.11 6.40
C GLY A 402 -6.85 -5.43 7.11
N MET A 403 -7.89 -5.65 6.33
CA MET A 403 -9.19 -6.05 6.83
C MET A 403 -9.96 -6.86 5.81
N ILE A 404 -10.98 -7.57 6.26
CA ILE A 404 -11.96 -8.21 5.39
C ILE A 404 -12.84 -7.10 4.80
N ASP A 405 -12.93 -7.06 3.46
CA ASP A 405 -13.74 -6.13 2.70
C ASP A 405 -15.10 -6.75 2.38
N ASP A 406 -15.10 -7.91 1.72
CA ASP A 406 -16.30 -8.63 1.37
C ASP A 406 -16.35 -10.01 2.05
N TYR A 407 -17.32 -10.17 2.95
CA TYR A 407 -17.55 -11.42 3.67
C TYR A 407 -18.19 -12.51 2.83
N SER A 408 -18.78 -12.17 1.69
CA SER A 408 -19.43 -13.13 0.79
C SER A 408 -18.44 -13.80 -0.15
N ALA A 409 -17.34 -13.10 -0.46
CA ALA A 409 -16.29 -13.59 -1.34
C ALA A 409 -15.42 -14.68 -0.71
N ILE A 410 -15.35 -14.75 0.63
CA ILE A 410 -14.49 -15.68 1.37
C ILE A 410 -15.24 -16.34 2.54
N LYS A 411 -14.99 -17.61 2.76
CA LYS A 411 -15.56 -18.40 3.87
C LYS A 411 -14.48 -19.24 4.54
N ALA A 412 -14.68 -19.54 5.82
CA ALA A 412 -13.76 -20.38 6.59
C ALA A 412 -14.36 -21.74 6.93
N TYR A 413 -13.49 -22.74 6.99
CA TYR A 413 -13.78 -24.00 7.69
C TYR A 413 -13.33 -23.87 9.14
N GLU A 414 -14.25 -24.19 10.05
CA GLU A 414 -14.01 -24.19 11.50
C GLU A 414 -14.07 -25.62 12.03
N HIS A 415 -13.02 -26.04 12.73
CA HIS A 415 -13.03 -27.34 13.40
C HIS A 415 -14.08 -27.38 14.51
N ALA A 416 -14.63 -28.57 14.81
CA ALA A 416 -15.55 -28.71 15.91
C ALA A 416 -14.94 -28.19 17.21
N ALA A 417 -15.79 -27.60 18.06
CA ALA A 417 -15.40 -27.29 19.42
C ALA A 417 -15.15 -28.61 20.19
N ALA A 418 -14.35 -28.51 21.27
CA ALA A 418 -14.05 -29.70 22.11
C ALA A 418 -15.28 -30.15 22.91
#